data_6da5c5806009275eeaafd96e71505c38
#
_entry.id   6da5c5806009275eeaafd96e71505c38
#
_cell.length_a   1.000
_cell.length_b   1.000
_cell.length_c   1.000
_cell.angle_alpha   90.00
_cell.angle_beta   90.00
_cell.angle_gamma   90.00
#
_symmetry.space_group_name_H-M   'P 1'
#
loop_
_entity.id
_entity.type
_entity.pdbx_description
1 polymer ?
#
loop_
_entity_poly.entity_id
_entity_poly.type
_entity_poly.pdbx_seq_one_letter_code
_entity_poly.pdbx_strand_id
1 'polypeptide(L)'
;QPLHRNGLHMIAIPGVMPGWDGFDIVSPLSATFNTPVYVDNDANYAAYCESRMGAAIGKRDFVYISTNDNVGAGIVAGGEIMHGVTGLAGEIGHIQVDPLGAICSCGNRGCLNTIVAENRLVQLLSVTHGNMTMDDLVAQANNGDHGCRRIIADTAVRIGQVAADLCISIDPEVVVVGGKLAMAGEVFTQPFNEALQRLLFPDAVMPITVLSSPHPSDNCALGGALAAIGHAIRNSIAA
;
A
#
# COMPACT_ATOMS: atom_id res chain seq x y z
N GLN A 1 -7.38 -4.65 3.84
CA GLN A 1 -8.55 -5.38 3.31
C GLN A 1 -9.66 -4.41 2.99
N PRO A 2 -10.38 -4.57 1.87
CA PRO A 2 -11.40 -3.61 1.48
C PRO A 2 -12.55 -3.57 2.49
N LEU A 3 -12.88 -2.35 2.92
CA LEU A 3 -14.01 -2.07 3.81
C LEU A 3 -15.13 -1.43 3.01
N HIS A 4 -16.36 -1.93 3.17
CA HIS A 4 -17.50 -1.31 2.49
C HIS A 4 -17.78 0.08 3.06
N ARG A 5 -17.98 1.08 2.20
CA ARG A 5 -18.19 2.48 2.59
C ARG A 5 -19.50 2.75 3.39
N ASN A 6 -20.38 1.79 3.50
CA ASN A 6 -21.50 1.88 4.46
C ASN A 6 -21.03 1.73 5.93
N GLY A 7 -19.71 1.70 6.12
CA GLY A 7 -19.02 2.08 7.34
C GLY A 7 -19.02 1.06 8.47
N LEU A 8 -19.72 -0.04 8.35
CA LEU A 8 -19.93 -0.94 9.49
C LEU A 8 -19.53 -2.40 9.22
N HIS A 9 -19.33 -2.80 7.98
CA HIS A 9 -19.08 -4.18 7.65
C HIS A 9 -17.82 -4.36 6.80
N MET A 10 -16.99 -5.33 7.19
CA MET A 10 -15.87 -5.76 6.34
C MET A 10 -16.40 -6.54 5.15
N ILE A 11 -15.89 -6.21 3.96
CA ILE A 11 -16.02 -7.11 2.81
C ILE A 11 -14.86 -8.09 2.90
N ALA A 12 -15.13 -9.31 3.28
CA ALA A 12 -14.17 -10.39 3.12
C ALA A 12 -14.20 -10.85 1.66
N ILE A 13 -13.03 -10.87 1.03
CA ILE A 13 -12.88 -11.60 -0.23
C ILE A 13 -12.98 -13.09 0.13
N PRO A 14 -13.93 -13.84 -0.46
CA PRO A 14 -14.09 -15.25 -0.14
C PRO A 14 -12.75 -16.01 -0.23
N GLY A 15 -12.42 -16.77 0.82
CA GLY A 15 -11.16 -17.52 0.88
C GLY A 15 -9.96 -16.78 1.47
N VAL A 16 -10.00 -15.45 1.61
CA VAL A 16 -8.91 -14.67 2.24
C VAL A 16 -9.09 -14.58 3.75
N MET A 17 -10.34 -14.36 4.20
CA MET A 17 -10.69 -14.35 5.63
C MET A 17 -12.01 -15.06 5.85
N PRO A 18 -12.01 -16.40 5.93
CA PRO A 18 -13.24 -17.16 6.17
C PRO A 18 -13.93 -16.71 7.46
N GLY A 19 -15.23 -16.45 7.40
CA GLY A 19 -16.03 -16.03 8.56
C GLY A 19 -16.03 -14.52 8.85
N TRP A 20 -15.32 -13.71 8.07
CA TRP A 20 -15.31 -12.26 8.23
C TRP A 20 -16.24 -11.53 7.25
N ASP A 21 -16.86 -12.25 6.31
CA ASP A 21 -17.79 -11.66 5.35
C ASP A 21 -19.02 -11.10 6.06
N GLY A 22 -19.27 -9.80 5.90
CA GLY A 22 -20.35 -9.11 6.60
C GLY A 22 -20.15 -8.92 8.11
N PHE A 23 -18.94 -9.24 8.65
CA PHE A 23 -18.68 -9.09 10.07
C PHE A 23 -18.65 -7.60 10.46
N ASP A 24 -19.50 -7.24 11.44
CA ASP A 24 -19.48 -5.91 12.05
C ASP A 24 -18.38 -5.83 13.10
N ILE A 25 -17.27 -5.16 12.78
CA ILE A 25 -16.17 -4.94 13.72
C ILE A 25 -16.36 -3.69 14.57
N VAL A 26 -17.14 -2.72 14.09
CA VAL A 26 -17.28 -1.41 14.71
C VAL A 26 -18.17 -1.45 15.96
N SER A 27 -19.35 -2.04 15.84
CA SER A 27 -20.33 -2.04 16.95
C SER A 27 -19.83 -2.72 18.23
N PRO A 28 -19.26 -3.95 18.20
CA PRO A 28 -18.76 -4.58 19.42
C PRO A 28 -17.56 -3.84 20.04
N LEU A 29 -16.65 -3.31 19.21
CA LEU A 29 -15.53 -2.53 19.74
C LEU A 29 -15.99 -1.20 20.34
N SER A 30 -16.90 -0.49 19.69
CA SER A 30 -17.46 0.75 20.22
C SER A 30 -18.19 0.52 21.54
N ALA A 31 -18.96 -0.56 21.67
CA ALA A 31 -19.63 -0.91 22.91
C ALA A 31 -18.63 -1.30 24.02
N THR A 32 -17.59 -2.05 23.68
CA THR A 32 -16.58 -2.50 24.66
C THR A 32 -15.77 -1.33 25.23
N PHE A 33 -15.35 -0.40 24.37
CA PHE A 33 -14.50 0.70 24.77
C PHE A 33 -15.26 1.99 25.08
N ASN A 34 -16.59 2.00 24.90
CA ASN A 34 -17.46 3.16 25.07
C ASN A 34 -16.91 4.40 24.34
N THR A 35 -16.44 4.19 23.11
CA THR A 35 -15.83 5.24 22.27
C THR A 35 -16.12 4.97 20.79
N PRO A 36 -16.21 6.01 19.95
CA PRO A 36 -16.28 5.80 18.50
C PRO A 36 -15.09 5.00 17.97
N VAL A 37 -15.37 4.05 17.09
CA VAL A 37 -14.35 3.25 16.40
C VAL A 37 -14.40 3.57 14.92
N TYR A 38 -13.23 3.82 14.33
CA TYR A 38 -13.05 4.10 12.92
C TYR A 38 -12.18 3.00 12.32
N VAL A 39 -12.57 2.52 11.17
CA VAL A 39 -11.86 1.44 10.45
C VAL A 39 -11.61 1.89 9.02
N ASP A 40 -10.39 1.67 8.53
CA ASP A 40 -10.01 1.95 7.15
C ASP A 40 -8.96 0.95 6.68
N ASN A 41 -8.63 0.98 5.38
CA ASN A 41 -7.54 0.21 4.81
C ASN A 41 -6.19 0.70 5.36
N ASP A 42 -5.24 -0.21 5.53
CA ASP A 42 -3.91 0.09 6.05
C ASP A 42 -3.12 1.09 5.18
N ALA A 43 -3.23 0.98 3.85
CA ALA A 43 -2.60 1.93 2.94
C ALA A 43 -3.25 3.32 3.00
N ASN A 44 -4.56 3.41 3.29
CA ASN A 44 -5.25 4.67 3.50
C ASN A 44 -4.77 5.37 4.78
N TYR A 45 -4.64 4.63 5.89
CA TYR A 45 -4.07 5.19 7.11
C TYR A 45 -2.61 5.61 6.93
N ALA A 46 -1.82 4.82 6.20
CA ALA A 46 -0.45 5.18 5.88
C ALA A 46 -0.39 6.46 5.02
N ALA A 47 -1.23 6.60 3.99
CA ALA A 47 -1.34 7.83 3.20
C ALA A 47 -1.76 9.03 4.08
N TYR A 48 -2.70 8.82 5.01
CA TYR A 48 -3.09 9.85 5.95
C TYR A 48 -1.91 10.29 6.84
N CYS A 49 -1.10 9.35 7.32
CA CYS A 49 0.13 9.65 8.05
C CYS A 49 1.08 10.49 7.20
N GLU A 50 1.33 10.09 5.95
CA GLU A 50 2.22 10.82 5.03
C GLU A 50 1.76 12.27 4.80
N SER A 51 0.46 12.51 4.73
CA SER A 51 -0.09 13.87 4.56
C SER A 51 0.06 14.75 5.81
N ARG A 52 0.17 14.16 7.01
CA ARG A 52 0.19 14.89 8.28
C ARG A 52 1.57 15.06 8.89
N MET A 53 2.43 14.04 8.76
CA MET A 53 3.74 14.05 9.40
C MET A 53 4.83 13.31 8.58
N GLY A 54 4.53 12.97 7.34
CA GLY A 54 5.44 12.23 6.46
C GLY A 54 5.92 13.03 5.24
N ALA A 55 6.24 12.31 4.17
CA ALA A 55 6.83 12.87 2.96
C ALA A 55 5.86 13.69 2.10
N ALA A 56 4.53 13.56 2.32
CA ALA A 56 3.50 14.27 1.55
C ALA A 56 2.90 15.47 2.29
N ILE A 57 3.58 16.02 3.31
CA ILE A 57 3.13 17.24 3.99
C ILE A 57 2.96 18.38 2.98
N GLY A 58 1.78 19.01 2.98
CA GLY A 58 1.44 20.11 2.08
C GLY A 58 1.02 19.71 0.68
N LYS A 59 1.06 18.41 0.35
CA LYS A 59 0.57 17.87 -0.92
C LYS A 59 -0.92 17.57 -0.83
N ARG A 60 -1.65 17.94 -1.88
CA ARG A 60 -3.10 17.72 -1.96
C ARG A 60 -3.46 16.51 -2.80
N ASP A 61 -2.61 16.20 -3.79
CA ASP A 61 -2.83 15.12 -4.74
C ASP A 61 -1.58 14.25 -4.77
N PHE A 62 -1.65 13.06 -4.16
CA PHE A 62 -0.53 12.14 -4.11
C PHE A 62 -0.99 10.69 -3.97
N VAL A 63 -0.10 9.77 -4.30
CA VAL A 63 -0.29 8.34 -4.13
C VAL A 63 0.75 7.81 -3.14
N TYR A 64 0.29 7.08 -2.13
CA TYR A 64 1.14 6.27 -1.27
C TYR A 64 1.11 4.82 -1.74
N ILE A 65 2.27 4.21 -1.95
CA ILE A 65 2.42 2.79 -2.31
C ILE A 65 2.90 2.04 -1.08
N SER A 66 2.07 1.12 -0.60
CA SER A 66 2.41 0.20 0.49
C SER A 66 3.08 -1.06 -0.07
N THR A 67 4.25 -1.40 0.46
CA THR A 67 5.06 -2.57 0.05
C THR A 67 5.32 -3.51 1.24
N ASN A 68 4.28 -3.84 1.98
CA ASN A 68 4.29 -4.79 3.10
C ASN A 68 4.10 -6.23 2.59
N ASP A 69 3.34 -7.06 3.31
CA ASP A 69 3.07 -8.47 2.94
C ASP A 69 2.40 -8.58 1.57
N ASN A 70 1.58 -7.59 1.23
CA ASN A 70 0.96 -7.37 -0.08
C ASN A 70 1.19 -5.92 -0.52
N VAL A 71 0.97 -5.67 -1.81
CA VAL A 71 1.04 -4.32 -2.37
C VAL A 71 -0.35 -3.71 -2.44
N GLY A 72 -0.46 -2.48 -1.96
CA GLY A 72 -1.67 -1.66 -2.02
C GLY A 72 -1.32 -0.19 -2.23
N ALA A 73 -2.32 0.67 -2.42
CA ALA A 73 -2.11 2.10 -2.51
C ALA A 73 -3.15 2.86 -1.67
N GLY A 74 -2.71 3.96 -1.05
CA GLY A 74 -3.58 5.00 -0.55
C GLY A 74 -3.56 6.18 -1.52
N ILE A 75 -4.72 6.59 -2.02
CA ILE A 75 -4.85 7.67 -2.99
C ILE A 75 -5.42 8.89 -2.27
N VAL A 76 -4.74 10.02 -2.40
CA VAL A 76 -5.21 11.31 -1.89
C VAL A 76 -5.48 12.22 -3.08
N ALA A 77 -6.70 12.73 -3.17
CA ALA A 77 -7.13 13.65 -4.20
C ALA A 77 -7.86 14.86 -3.57
N GLY A 78 -7.43 16.06 -3.91
CA GLY A 78 -7.96 17.29 -3.31
C GLY A 78 -7.71 17.42 -1.80
N GLY A 79 -6.76 16.66 -1.24
CA GLY A 79 -6.44 16.61 0.19
C GLY A 79 -7.23 15.59 1.00
N GLU A 80 -8.06 14.77 0.36
CA GLU A 80 -8.91 13.76 0.99
C GLU A 80 -8.57 12.35 0.47
N ILE A 81 -8.68 11.35 1.34
CA ILE A 81 -8.50 9.94 0.95
C ILE A 81 -9.61 9.52 -0.01
N MET A 82 -9.21 8.97 -1.14
CA MET A 82 -10.13 8.40 -2.14
C MET A 82 -10.43 6.94 -1.79
N HIS A 83 -11.63 6.68 -1.25
CA HIS A 83 -12.06 5.32 -0.93
C HIS A 83 -12.71 4.59 -2.12
N GLY A 84 -13.24 5.34 -3.11
CA GLY A 84 -14.13 4.80 -4.13
C GLY A 84 -15.53 4.51 -3.59
N VAL A 85 -16.43 4.02 -4.47
CA VAL A 85 -17.83 3.77 -4.09
C VAL A 85 -17.96 2.58 -3.13
N THR A 86 -17.13 1.56 -3.32
CA THR A 86 -17.16 0.31 -2.56
C THR A 86 -15.99 0.15 -1.58
N GLY A 87 -15.10 1.14 -1.47
CA GLY A 87 -13.91 1.06 -0.63
C GLY A 87 -12.71 0.35 -1.29
N LEU A 88 -12.76 0.11 -2.60
CA LEU A 88 -11.73 -0.66 -3.32
C LEU A 88 -10.71 0.23 -4.06
N ALA A 89 -10.77 1.55 -3.90
CA ALA A 89 -9.75 2.41 -4.48
C ALA A 89 -8.39 2.08 -3.87
N GLY A 90 -7.36 1.98 -4.72
CA GLY A 90 -6.01 1.66 -4.28
C GLY A 90 -5.68 0.17 -4.18
N GLU A 91 -6.58 -0.75 -4.50
CA GLU A 91 -6.33 -2.20 -4.53
C GLU A 91 -5.46 -2.63 -5.73
N ILE A 92 -4.33 -1.93 -5.94
CA ILE A 92 -3.42 -2.12 -7.09
C ILE A 92 -2.76 -3.49 -7.11
N GLY A 93 -2.62 -4.14 -5.97
CA GLY A 93 -2.13 -5.51 -5.88
C GLY A 93 -2.99 -6.54 -6.60
N HIS A 94 -4.25 -6.17 -6.91
CA HIS A 94 -5.19 -7.00 -7.66
C HIS A 94 -5.32 -6.62 -9.15
N ILE A 95 -4.52 -5.67 -9.64
CA ILE A 95 -4.41 -5.40 -11.09
C ILE A 95 -3.75 -6.61 -11.77
N GLN A 96 -4.35 -7.06 -12.87
CA GLN A 96 -3.81 -8.17 -13.65
C GLN A 96 -2.57 -7.72 -14.45
N VAL A 97 -1.42 -8.31 -14.13
CA VAL A 97 -0.12 -8.05 -14.79
C VAL A 97 0.38 -9.24 -15.60
N ASP A 98 -0.22 -10.41 -15.41
CA ASP A 98 0.10 -11.64 -16.15
C ASP A 98 -1.19 -12.43 -16.44
N PRO A 99 -1.77 -12.34 -17.66
CA PRO A 99 -3.01 -13.04 -18.00
C PRO A 99 -2.94 -14.57 -17.87
N LEU A 100 -1.75 -15.16 -17.90
CA LEU A 100 -1.51 -16.60 -17.75
C LEU A 100 -0.91 -16.96 -16.39
N GLY A 101 -0.74 -15.98 -15.50
CA GLY A 101 -0.14 -16.14 -14.19
C GLY A 101 -0.96 -16.97 -13.20
N ALA A 102 -0.49 -17.02 -11.96
CA ALA A 102 -1.12 -17.79 -10.88
C ALA A 102 -2.51 -17.26 -10.52
N ILE A 103 -3.35 -18.14 -9.95
CA ILE A 103 -4.63 -17.72 -9.36
C ILE A 103 -4.35 -16.91 -8.09
N CYS A 104 -4.95 -15.74 -8.01
CA CYS A 104 -4.89 -14.86 -6.86
C CYS A 104 -5.93 -15.26 -5.80
N SER A 105 -5.67 -14.93 -4.52
CA SER A 105 -6.63 -15.12 -3.43
C SER A 105 -7.97 -14.40 -3.66
N CYS A 106 -7.99 -13.32 -4.48
CA CYS A 106 -9.23 -12.64 -4.85
C CYS A 106 -10.09 -13.40 -5.88
N GLY A 107 -9.63 -14.55 -6.37
CA GLY A 107 -10.29 -15.35 -7.39
C GLY A 107 -9.88 -15.02 -8.84
N ASN A 108 -9.26 -13.88 -9.10
CA ASN A 108 -8.73 -13.52 -10.40
C ASN A 108 -7.39 -14.23 -10.69
N ARG A 109 -6.93 -14.14 -11.93
CA ARG A 109 -5.65 -14.71 -12.38
C ARG A 109 -4.62 -13.61 -12.65
N GLY A 110 -3.36 -13.85 -12.24
CA GLY A 110 -2.22 -13.03 -12.62
C GLY A 110 -2.21 -11.61 -12.05
N CYS A 111 -2.82 -11.43 -10.88
CA CYS A 111 -2.74 -10.18 -10.14
C CYS A 111 -1.29 -9.86 -9.75
N LEU A 112 -0.96 -8.58 -9.58
CA LEU A 112 0.36 -8.13 -9.13
C LEU A 112 0.82 -8.89 -7.87
N ASN A 113 -0.03 -9.04 -6.86
CA ASN A 113 0.28 -9.76 -5.63
C ASN A 113 0.65 -11.23 -5.83
N THR A 114 0.27 -11.87 -6.96
CA THR A 114 0.73 -13.23 -7.25
C THR A 114 2.22 -13.32 -7.56
N ILE A 115 2.89 -12.19 -7.79
CA ILE A 115 4.30 -12.10 -8.16
C ILE A 115 5.11 -11.39 -7.07
N VAL A 116 4.56 -10.35 -6.43
CA VAL A 116 5.29 -9.44 -5.55
C VAL A 116 4.97 -9.60 -4.04
N ALA A 117 3.99 -10.42 -3.67
CA ALA A 117 3.67 -10.65 -2.26
C ALA A 117 4.80 -11.37 -1.52
N GLU A 118 4.96 -11.08 -0.22
CA GLU A 118 6.03 -11.60 0.64
C GLU A 118 6.27 -13.10 0.45
N ASN A 119 5.21 -13.91 0.58
CA ASN A 119 5.30 -15.35 0.47
C ASN A 119 5.88 -15.84 -0.87
N ARG A 120 5.70 -15.06 -1.93
CA ARG A 120 6.25 -15.37 -3.27
C ARG A 120 7.73 -15.03 -3.34
N LEU A 121 8.12 -13.87 -2.82
CA LEU A 121 9.51 -13.41 -2.87
C LEU A 121 10.42 -14.33 -2.04
N VAL A 122 10.02 -14.65 -0.82
CA VAL A 122 10.80 -15.55 0.05
C VAL A 122 10.87 -16.98 -0.51
N GLN A 123 9.80 -17.44 -1.18
CA GLN A 123 9.79 -18.74 -1.84
C GLN A 123 10.81 -18.85 -2.97
N LEU A 124 11.03 -17.76 -3.74
CA LEU A 124 12.02 -17.75 -4.83
C LEU A 124 13.46 -17.97 -4.34
N LEU A 125 13.74 -17.55 -3.10
CA LEU A 125 15.07 -17.69 -2.48
C LEU A 125 15.20 -18.95 -1.62
N SER A 126 14.13 -19.71 -1.40
CA SER A 126 14.13 -20.86 -0.48
C SER A 126 15.18 -21.91 -0.78
N VAL A 127 15.53 -22.12 -2.05
CA VAL A 127 16.55 -23.10 -2.47
C VAL A 127 17.97 -22.68 -2.08
N THR A 128 18.25 -21.37 -2.12
CA THR A 128 19.61 -20.83 -1.87
C THR A 128 19.79 -20.30 -0.44
N HIS A 129 18.72 -19.79 0.17
CA HIS A 129 18.78 -19.11 1.46
C HIS A 129 17.97 -19.82 2.57
N GLY A 130 17.27 -20.92 2.23
CA GLY A 130 16.39 -21.60 3.17
C GLY A 130 15.13 -20.79 3.51
N ASN A 131 14.57 -21.03 4.70
CA ASN A 131 13.43 -20.25 5.17
C ASN A 131 13.89 -18.87 5.63
N MET A 132 13.26 -17.84 5.10
CA MET A 132 13.52 -16.44 5.44
C MET A 132 12.21 -15.66 5.52
N THR A 133 12.24 -14.55 6.25
CA THR A 133 11.17 -13.55 6.31
C THR A 133 11.45 -12.40 5.33
N MET A 134 10.48 -11.51 5.14
CA MET A 134 10.72 -10.27 4.38
C MET A 134 11.79 -9.40 5.03
N ASP A 135 11.83 -9.36 6.36
CA ASP A 135 12.84 -8.59 7.09
C ASP A 135 14.25 -9.16 6.85
N ASP A 136 14.39 -10.49 6.80
CA ASP A 136 15.66 -11.16 6.44
C ASP A 136 16.05 -10.83 5.00
N LEU A 137 15.09 -10.86 4.06
CA LEU A 137 15.32 -10.52 2.65
C LEU A 137 15.89 -9.11 2.52
N VAL A 138 15.25 -8.14 3.17
CA VAL A 138 15.68 -6.73 3.15
C VAL A 138 17.04 -6.56 3.84
N ALA A 139 17.24 -7.18 5.00
CA ALA A 139 18.51 -7.13 5.72
C ALA A 139 19.67 -7.71 4.89
N GLN A 140 19.47 -8.86 4.24
CA GLN A 140 20.50 -9.49 3.39
C GLN A 140 20.77 -8.63 2.14
N ALA A 141 19.75 -8.05 1.51
CA ALA A 141 19.93 -7.14 0.40
C ALA A 141 20.76 -5.91 0.79
N ASN A 142 20.48 -5.32 1.96
CA ASN A 142 21.24 -4.18 2.49
C ASN A 142 22.68 -4.56 2.84
N ASN A 143 22.94 -5.83 3.23
CA ASN A 143 24.26 -6.39 3.46
C ASN A 143 24.98 -6.81 2.16
N GLY A 144 24.38 -6.59 1.00
CA GLY A 144 25.02 -6.80 -0.30
C GLY A 144 24.74 -8.15 -0.96
N ASP A 145 23.83 -8.97 -0.42
CA ASP A 145 23.48 -10.25 -1.08
C ASP A 145 22.87 -10.00 -2.46
N HIS A 146 23.49 -10.61 -3.48
CA HIS A 146 23.13 -10.38 -4.87
C HIS A 146 21.74 -10.93 -5.24
N GLY A 147 21.36 -12.09 -4.68
CA GLY A 147 20.06 -12.71 -4.93
C GLY A 147 18.92 -11.89 -4.35
N CYS A 148 19.07 -11.47 -3.09
CA CYS A 148 18.11 -10.63 -2.39
C CYS A 148 17.95 -9.25 -3.06
N ARG A 149 19.07 -8.61 -3.43
CA ARG A 149 19.03 -7.33 -4.19
C ARG A 149 18.32 -7.48 -5.52
N ARG A 150 18.58 -8.57 -6.25
CA ARG A 150 17.98 -8.84 -7.56
C ARG A 150 16.45 -8.98 -7.45
N ILE A 151 15.97 -9.79 -6.50
CA ILE A 151 14.53 -10.00 -6.30
C ILE A 151 13.83 -8.70 -5.91
N ILE A 152 14.43 -7.90 -5.01
CA ILE A 152 13.85 -6.61 -4.61
C ILE A 152 13.80 -5.66 -5.82
N ALA A 153 14.86 -5.57 -6.61
CA ALA A 153 14.91 -4.71 -7.79
C ALA A 153 13.87 -5.12 -8.85
N ASP A 154 13.77 -6.41 -9.16
CA ASP A 154 12.80 -6.95 -10.13
C ASP A 154 11.36 -6.70 -9.64
N THR A 155 11.11 -6.83 -8.33
CA THR A 155 9.84 -6.51 -7.68
C THR A 155 9.51 -5.03 -7.78
N ALA A 156 10.48 -4.17 -7.50
CA ALA A 156 10.34 -2.72 -7.60
C ALA A 156 9.94 -2.27 -9.02
N VAL A 157 10.56 -2.89 -10.05
CA VAL A 157 10.17 -2.64 -11.47
C VAL A 157 8.70 -2.99 -11.71
N ARG A 158 8.21 -4.13 -11.22
CA ARG A 158 6.82 -4.55 -11.40
C ARG A 158 5.84 -3.62 -10.72
N ILE A 159 6.15 -3.21 -9.49
CA ILE A 159 5.31 -2.26 -8.74
C ILE A 159 5.34 -0.88 -9.41
N GLY A 160 6.51 -0.42 -9.87
CA GLY A 160 6.68 0.85 -10.57
C GLY A 160 5.89 0.93 -11.88
N GLN A 161 5.78 -0.18 -12.62
CA GLN A 161 4.94 -0.26 -13.82
C GLN A 161 3.46 -0.01 -13.50
N VAL A 162 2.92 -0.71 -12.50
CA VAL A 162 1.52 -0.54 -12.07
C VAL A 162 1.29 0.84 -11.45
N ALA A 163 2.27 1.36 -10.72
CA ALA A 163 2.20 2.72 -10.18
C ALA A 163 2.14 3.78 -11.30
N ALA A 164 2.81 3.57 -12.43
CA ALA A 164 2.74 4.47 -13.57
C ALA A 164 1.32 4.53 -14.17
N ASP A 165 0.65 3.39 -14.32
CA ASP A 165 -0.74 3.34 -14.81
C ASP A 165 -1.67 4.11 -13.87
N LEU A 166 -1.47 3.99 -12.57
CA LEU A 166 -2.21 4.76 -11.56
C LEU A 166 -1.90 6.26 -11.67
N CYS A 167 -0.63 6.63 -11.82
CA CYS A 167 -0.21 8.03 -11.97
C CYS A 167 -0.80 8.67 -13.22
N ILE A 168 -0.86 7.96 -14.35
CA ILE A 168 -1.52 8.45 -15.58
C ILE A 168 -3.01 8.72 -15.34
N SER A 169 -3.65 7.94 -14.47
CA SER A 169 -5.09 8.06 -14.20
C SER A 169 -5.43 9.14 -13.17
N ILE A 170 -4.54 9.43 -12.23
CA ILE A 170 -4.78 10.32 -11.08
C ILE A 170 -4.04 11.66 -11.23
N ASP A 171 -2.92 11.69 -11.96
CA ASP A 171 -2.03 12.85 -12.12
C ASP A 171 -1.56 13.46 -10.79
N PRO A 172 -0.88 12.66 -9.92
CA PRO A 172 -0.50 13.11 -8.59
C PRO A 172 0.76 14.00 -8.64
N GLU A 173 0.91 14.87 -7.62
CA GLU A 173 2.13 15.69 -7.46
C GLU A 173 3.35 14.83 -7.11
N VAL A 174 3.16 13.82 -6.25
CA VAL A 174 4.22 12.93 -5.79
C VAL A 174 3.69 11.51 -5.57
N VAL A 175 4.60 10.54 -5.65
CA VAL A 175 4.38 9.16 -5.19
C VAL A 175 5.26 8.93 -3.97
N VAL A 176 4.66 8.51 -2.86
CA VAL A 176 5.39 8.11 -1.66
C VAL A 176 5.43 6.60 -1.60
N VAL A 177 6.61 6.01 -1.41
CA VAL A 177 6.76 4.56 -1.22
C VAL A 177 7.13 4.26 0.22
N GLY A 178 6.47 3.28 0.81
CA GLY A 178 6.72 2.81 2.18
C GLY A 178 6.43 1.32 2.33
N GLY A 179 6.62 0.80 3.53
CA GLY A 179 6.51 -0.63 3.82
C GLY A 179 7.86 -1.35 3.81
N LYS A 180 7.84 -2.65 4.04
CA LYS A 180 9.04 -3.48 4.25
C LYS A 180 10.02 -3.42 3.09
N LEU A 181 9.57 -3.58 1.84
CA LEU A 181 10.48 -3.54 0.68
C LEU A 181 11.13 -2.18 0.47
N ALA A 182 10.42 -1.08 0.78
CA ALA A 182 10.99 0.26 0.69
C ALA A 182 12.16 0.49 1.66
N MET A 183 12.26 -0.31 2.75
CA MET A 183 13.40 -0.29 3.69
C MET A 183 14.70 -0.80 3.06
N ALA A 184 14.67 -1.40 1.88
CA ALA A 184 15.87 -1.72 1.10
C ALA A 184 16.50 -0.46 0.45
N GLY A 185 15.92 0.73 0.67
CA GLY A 185 16.47 1.99 0.17
C GLY A 185 16.59 2.02 -1.36
N GLU A 186 17.76 2.43 -1.87
CA GLU A 186 17.99 2.57 -3.30
C GLU A 186 17.84 1.25 -4.09
N VAL A 187 18.02 0.10 -3.44
CA VAL A 187 17.81 -1.20 -4.06
C VAL A 187 16.37 -1.36 -4.55
N PHE A 188 15.41 -0.75 -3.86
CA PHE A 188 14.01 -0.69 -4.24
C PHE A 188 13.66 0.60 -4.98
N THR A 189 14.00 1.77 -4.43
CA THR A 189 13.47 3.05 -4.91
C THR A 189 14.01 3.44 -6.28
N GLN A 190 15.27 3.12 -6.62
CA GLN A 190 15.83 3.44 -7.91
C GLN A 190 15.14 2.67 -9.05
N PRO A 191 15.07 1.32 -9.06
CA PRO A 191 14.41 0.58 -10.14
C PRO A 191 12.88 0.83 -10.19
N PHE A 192 12.23 1.11 -9.06
CA PHE A 192 10.85 1.57 -9.01
C PHE A 192 10.68 2.88 -9.79
N ASN A 193 11.46 3.90 -9.45
CA ASN A 193 11.38 5.21 -10.10
C ASN A 193 11.71 5.12 -11.60
N GLU A 194 12.75 4.37 -11.99
CA GLU A 194 13.11 4.18 -13.39
C GLU A 194 11.97 3.52 -14.20
N ALA A 195 11.31 2.51 -13.62
CA ALA A 195 10.18 1.84 -14.24
C ALA A 195 8.95 2.76 -14.37
N LEU A 196 8.66 3.53 -13.33
CA LEU A 196 7.57 4.51 -13.31
C LEU A 196 7.82 5.59 -14.37
N GLN A 197 8.96 6.28 -14.35
CA GLN A 197 9.27 7.38 -15.27
C GLN A 197 9.25 6.95 -16.74
N ARG A 198 9.67 5.72 -17.04
CA ARG A 198 9.70 5.18 -18.42
C ARG A 198 8.32 5.09 -19.06
N LEU A 199 7.27 4.92 -18.26
CA LEU A 199 5.90 4.74 -18.74
C LEU A 199 5.06 6.00 -18.65
N LEU A 200 5.55 7.04 -17.96
CA LEU A 200 4.90 8.35 -17.97
C LEU A 200 5.13 9.09 -19.30
N PHE A 201 4.33 10.11 -19.54
CA PHE A 201 4.47 10.95 -20.73
C PHE A 201 5.83 11.66 -20.72
N PRO A 202 6.65 11.51 -21.79
CA PRO A 202 8.02 12.08 -21.82
C PRO A 202 8.07 13.59 -21.67
N ASP A 203 7.01 14.28 -22.15
CA ASP A 203 6.88 15.74 -22.15
C ASP A 203 5.95 16.24 -21.04
N ALA A 204 5.78 15.46 -19.96
CA ALA A 204 4.98 15.91 -18.81
C ALA A 204 5.54 17.24 -18.28
N VAL A 205 4.65 18.22 -18.14
CA VAL A 205 5.01 19.58 -17.69
C VAL A 205 5.69 19.58 -16.33
N MET A 206 5.33 18.59 -15.49
CA MET A 206 5.96 18.34 -14.19
C MET A 206 6.25 16.86 -14.03
N PRO A 207 7.52 16.43 -13.84
CA PRO A 207 7.84 15.05 -13.55
C PRO A 207 7.30 14.68 -12.18
N ILE A 208 6.69 13.49 -12.07
CA ILE A 208 6.25 12.95 -10.80
C ILE A 208 7.47 12.57 -9.95
N THR A 209 7.56 13.13 -8.74
CA THR A 209 8.66 12.82 -7.82
C THR A 209 8.30 11.60 -6.96
N VAL A 210 9.24 10.65 -6.87
CA VAL A 210 9.13 9.50 -5.94
C VAL A 210 9.86 9.84 -4.66
N LEU A 211 9.16 9.72 -3.54
CA LEU A 211 9.66 9.98 -2.19
C LEU A 211 9.60 8.71 -1.34
N SER A 212 10.55 8.52 -0.46
CA SER A 212 10.50 7.44 0.55
C SER A 212 9.75 7.92 1.80
N SER A 213 8.91 7.06 2.36
CA SER A 213 8.27 7.29 3.66
C SER A 213 9.34 7.43 4.75
N PRO A 214 9.27 8.45 5.62
CA PRO A 214 10.13 8.52 6.80
C PRO A 214 9.72 7.54 7.91
N HIS A 215 8.52 6.93 7.81
CA HIS A 215 7.95 5.98 8.76
C HIS A 215 7.50 4.68 8.06
N PRO A 216 8.40 3.97 7.36
CA PRO A 216 7.99 2.89 6.45
C PRO A 216 7.33 1.70 7.14
N SER A 217 7.60 1.46 8.43
CA SER A 217 7.02 0.35 9.21
C SER A 217 5.79 0.76 10.03
N ASP A 218 5.67 2.02 10.45
CA ASP A 218 4.74 2.45 11.50
C ASP A 218 3.65 3.40 10.99
N ASN A 219 3.74 3.83 9.73
CA ASN A 219 2.84 4.86 9.18
C ASN A 219 1.36 4.47 9.20
N CYS A 220 1.01 3.20 9.08
CA CYS A 220 -0.39 2.75 9.22
C CYS A 220 -0.90 3.00 10.65
N ALA A 221 -0.15 2.58 11.68
CA ALA A 221 -0.54 2.76 13.08
C ALA A 221 -0.60 4.24 13.47
N LEU A 222 0.40 5.02 13.04
CA LEU A 222 0.43 6.47 13.24
C LEU A 222 -0.74 7.16 12.53
N GLY A 223 -1.04 6.76 11.30
CA GLY A 223 -2.17 7.29 10.53
C GLY A 223 -3.51 7.02 11.19
N GLY A 224 -3.71 5.80 11.70
CA GLY A 224 -4.90 5.44 12.48
C GLY A 224 -5.05 6.30 13.73
N ALA A 225 -3.98 6.50 14.49
CA ALA A 225 -3.97 7.37 15.67
C ALA A 225 -4.30 8.83 15.31
N LEU A 226 -3.66 9.37 14.26
CA LEU A 226 -3.91 10.73 13.77
C LEU A 226 -5.34 10.92 13.27
N ALA A 227 -5.90 9.91 12.57
CA ALA A 227 -7.27 9.93 12.11
C ALA A 227 -8.25 9.95 13.29
N ALA A 228 -8.04 9.14 14.33
CA ALA A 228 -8.85 9.12 15.54
C ALA A 228 -8.83 10.48 16.25
N ILE A 229 -7.66 11.10 16.41
CA ILE A 229 -7.51 12.45 16.98
C ILE A 229 -8.26 13.47 16.12
N GLY A 230 -8.10 13.44 14.80
CA GLY A 230 -8.79 14.34 13.88
C GLY A 230 -10.32 14.22 13.96
N HIS A 231 -10.86 13.01 14.12
CA HIS A 231 -12.29 12.78 14.34
C HIS A 231 -12.76 13.33 15.69
N ALA A 232 -12.00 13.10 16.77
CA ALA A 232 -12.34 13.60 18.10
C ALA A 232 -12.40 15.12 18.12
N ILE A 233 -11.44 15.81 17.49
CA ILE A 233 -11.43 17.28 17.38
C ILE A 233 -12.64 17.79 16.60
N ARG A 234 -12.96 17.21 15.45
CA ARG A 234 -14.13 17.61 14.64
C ARG A 234 -15.43 17.45 15.42
N ASN A 235 -15.61 16.33 16.12
CA ASN A 235 -16.80 16.08 16.93
C ASN A 235 -16.93 17.08 18.09
N SER A 236 -15.81 17.48 18.71
CA SER A 236 -15.81 18.47 19.80
C SER A 236 -16.13 19.90 19.34
N ILE A 237 -15.85 20.23 18.06
CA ILE A 237 -16.18 21.55 17.49
C ILE A 237 -17.64 21.59 17.02
N ALA A 238 -18.22 20.45 16.65
CA ALA A 238 -19.58 20.34 16.15
C ALA A 238 -20.64 20.20 17.29
N ALA A 239 -20.22 19.97 18.53
CA ALA A 239 -21.05 19.85 19.72
C ALA A 239 -21.19 21.19 20.45
#